data_d54ffc6b48af4cfd56a44d1963b20c7d
#
_entry.id   d54ffc6b48af4cfd56a44d1963b20c7d
#
_cell.length_a   1.000
_cell.length_b   1.000
_cell.length_c   1.000
_cell.angle_alpha   90.00
_cell.angle_beta   90.00
_cell.angle_gamma   90.00
#
_symmetry.space_group_name_H-M   'P 1'
#
loop_
_entity.id
_entity.type
_entity.pdbx_description
1 polymer ?
#
loop_
_entity_poly.entity_id
_entity_poly.type
_entity_poly.pdbx_seq_one_letter_code
_entity_poly.pdbx_strand_id
1 'polypeptide(L)' 'MTVREAAQFLGVSPQTVYLWVERKQIPHLRVMGRNIRFLKSELETFRASFKQEMENG' A
#
# COMPACT_ATOMS: atom_id res chain seq x y z
N MET A 1 -5.84 -0.88 -8.03
CA MET A 1 -5.29 0.47 -7.72
C MET A 1 -3.83 0.56 -8.14
N THR A 2 -3.46 1.70 -8.67
CA THR A 2 -2.07 2.00 -8.96
C THR A 2 -1.33 2.42 -7.68
N VAL A 3 -0.01 2.58 -7.78
CA VAL A 3 0.78 3.06 -6.64
C VAL A 3 0.31 4.44 -6.17
N ARG A 4 0.02 5.34 -7.12
CA ARG A 4 -0.47 6.67 -6.77
C ARG A 4 -1.80 6.63 -6.06
N GLU A 5 -2.71 5.82 -6.58
CA GLU A 5 -4.03 5.67 -5.96
C GLU A 5 -3.90 5.06 -4.57
N ALA A 6 -3.05 4.06 -4.42
CA ALA A 6 -2.82 3.45 -3.12
C ALA A 6 -2.24 4.46 -2.13
N ALA A 7 -1.30 5.27 -2.59
CA ALA A 7 -0.70 6.32 -1.75
C ALA A 7 -1.75 7.31 -1.25
N GLN A 8 -2.63 7.75 -2.14
CA GLN A 8 -3.72 8.65 -1.77
C GLN A 8 -4.66 7.99 -0.78
N PHE A 9 -4.99 6.74 -1.04
CA PHE A 9 -5.89 6.00 -0.16
C PHE A 9 -5.31 5.85 1.24
N LEU A 10 -4.02 5.63 1.34
CA LEU A 10 -3.33 5.42 2.62
C LEU A 10 -2.87 6.73 3.27
N GLY A 11 -2.91 7.83 2.53
CA GLY A 11 -2.47 9.12 3.05
C GLY A 11 -0.96 9.24 3.18
N VAL A 12 -0.21 8.59 2.30
CA VAL A 12 1.25 8.63 2.30
C VAL A 12 1.75 9.00 0.90
N SER A 13 3.05 9.24 0.78
CA SER A 13 3.64 9.54 -0.52
C SER A 13 3.80 8.27 -1.35
N PRO A 14 3.81 8.40 -2.69
CA PRO A 14 4.08 7.24 -3.54
C PRO A 14 5.41 6.58 -3.24
N GLN A 15 6.41 7.35 -2.85
CA GLN A 15 7.72 6.81 -2.51
C GLN A 15 7.64 5.84 -1.33
N THR A 16 6.80 6.18 -0.35
CA THR A 16 6.58 5.32 0.80
C THR A 16 5.95 3.99 0.36
N VAL A 17 4.98 4.06 -0.55
CA VAL A 17 4.34 2.85 -1.08
C VAL A 17 5.36 1.98 -1.80
N TYR A 18 6.20 2.58 -2.63
CA TYR A 18 7.26 1.82 -3.32
C TYR A 18 8.20 1.14 -2.33
N LEU A 19 8.55 1.83 -1.27
CA LEU A 19 9.41 1.28 -0.24
C LEU A 19 8.78 0.05 0.41
N TRP A 20 7.49 0.15 0.74
CA TRP A 20 6.76 -0.98 1.33
C TRP A 20 6.67 -2.16 0.37
N VAL A 21 6.47 -1.90 -0.92
CA VAL A 21 6.44 -2.96 -1.93
C VAL A 21 7.79 -3.65 -2.00
N GLU A 22 8.86 -2.87 -2.01
CA GLU A 22 10.22 -3.41 -2.07
C GLU A 22 10.53 -4.28 -0.87
N ARG A 23 10.05 -3.89 0.29
CA ARG A 23 10.25 -4.65 1.53
C ARG A 23 9.21 -5.73 1.74
N LYS A 24 8.28 -5.87 0.83
CA LYS A 24 7.19 -6.84 0.91
C LYS A 24 6.34 -6.66 2.17
N GLN A 25 6.11 -5.41 2.54
CA GLN A 25 5.34 -5.07 3.73
C GLN A 25 3.90 -4.68 3.41
N ILE A 26 3.55 -4.59 2.15
CA ILE A 26 2.21 -4.20 1.71
C ILE A 26 1.68 -5.23 0.70
N PRO A 27 0.40 -5.64 0.81
CA PRO A 27 -0.18 -6.55 -0.17
C PRO A 27 -0.20 -5.89 -1.54
N HIS A 28 0.37 -6.56 -2.53
CA HIS A 28 0.43 -6.01 -3.88
C HIS A 28 0.42 -7.13 -4.90
N LEU A 29 0.10 -6.78 -6.14
CA LEU A 29 0.11 -7.68 -7.28
C LEU A 29 1.06 -7.12 -8.33
N ARG A 30 1.76 -8.00 -9.02
CA ARG A 30 2.56 -7.61 -10.18
C ARG A 30 1.86 -8.07 -11.43
N VAL A 31 1.54 -7.12 -12.30
CA VAL A 31 0.90 -7.40 -13.57
C VAL A 31 1.96 -7.19 -14.65
N MET A 32 2.14 -8.20 -15.50
CA MET A 32 3.10 -8.15 -16.62
C MET A 32 4.54 -7.86 -16.14
N GLY A 33 4.87 -8.27 -14.93
CA GLY A 33 6.25 -8.20 -14.41
C GLY A 33 6.70 -6.86 -13.89
N ARG A 34 6.13 -5.76 -14.38
CA ARG A 34 6.59 -4.41 -13.99
C ARG A 34 5.50 -3.57 -13.35
N ASN A 35 4.27 -3.80 -13.71
CA ASN A 35 3.18 -2.98 -13.22
C ASN A 35 2.71 -3.48 -11.87
N ILE A 36 2.79 -2.60 -10.88
CA ILE A 36 2.35 -2.90 -9.52
C ILE A 36 0.91 -2.43 -9.38
N ARG A 37 0.07 -3.29 -8.84
CA ARG A 37 -1.34 -3.01 -8.61
C ARG A 37 -1.75 -3.48 -7.22
N PHE A 38 -2.82 -2.93 -6.73
CA PHE A 38 -3.33 -3.23 -5.39
C PHE A 38 -4.81 -3.55 -5.45
N LEU A 39 -5.23 -4.46 -4.58
CA LEU A 39 -6.66 -4.74 -4.40
C LEU A 39 -7.17 -3.85 -3.26
N LYS A 40 -8.27 -3.15 -3.52
CA LYS A 40 -8.83 -2.22 -2.55
C LYS A 40 -9.13 -2.92 -1.22
N SER A 41 -9.72 -4.12 -1.29
CA SER A 41 -10.06 -4.87 -0.08
C SER A 41 -8.84 -5.17 0.77
N GLU A 42 -7.72 -5.52 0.14
CA GLU A 42 -6.48 -5.79 0.87
C GLU A 42 -5.89 -4.52 1.45
N LEU A 43 -6.00 -3.42 0.72
CA LEU A 43 -5.51 -2.14 1.21
C LEU A 43 -6.34 -1.62 2.38
N GLU A 44 -7.63 -1.89 2.37
CA GLU A 44 -8.48 -1.51 3.49
C GLU A 44 -8.04 -2.20 4.78
N THR A 45 -7.74 -3.48 4.69
CA THR A 45 -7.22 -4.24 5.84
C THR A 45 -5.87 -3.71 6.28
N PHE A 46 -4.99 -3.46 5.33
CA PHE A 46 -3.67 -2.92 5.62
C PHE A 46 -3.78 -1.54 6.27
N ARG A 47 -4.65 -0.70 5.73
CA ARG A 47 -4.85 0.65 6.27
C ARG A 47 -5.34 0.61 7.70
N ALA A 48 -6.27 -0.27 8.01
CA ALA A 48 -6.78 -0.41 9.36
C ALA A 48 -5.67 -0.78 10.33
N SER A 49 -4.82 -1.72 9.95
CA SER A 49 -3.68 -2.15 10.77
C SER A 49 -2.67 -1.02 10.94
N PHE A 50 -2.36 -0.34 9.84
CA PHE A 50 -1.42 0.78 9.82
C PHE A 50 -1.90 1.92 10.71
N LYS A 51 -3.17 2.25 10.59
CA LYS A 51 -3.78 3.33 11.35
C LYS A 51 -3.78 3.03 12.85
N GLN A 52 -4.05 1.78 13.20
CA GLN A 52 -4.03 1.35 14.59
C GLN A 52 -2.67 1.55 15.22
N GLU A 53 -1.62 1.17 14.50
CA GLU A 53 -0.26 1.32 14.98
C GLU A 53 0.09 2.79 15.19
N MET A 54 -0.34 3.64 14.29
CA MET A 54 -0.06 5.06 14.39
C MET A 54 -0.82 5.71 15.55
N GLU A 55 -2.01 5.26 15.84
CA GLU A 55 -2.81 5.79 16.94
C GLU A 55 -2.27 5.35 18.30
N ASN A 56 -1.64 4.19 18.35
CA ASN A 56 -1.09 3.63 19.58
C ASN A 56 0.35 4.07 19.84
N GLY A 57 0.98 4.61 18.82
CA GLY A 57 2.38 5.00 18.91
C GLY A 57 2.64 6.37 19.51
#